data_beaf97873bc214ee33568ec13aaf270a
#
_entry.id   beaf97873bc214ee33568ec13aaf270a
#
_cell.length_a   1.000
_cell.length_b   1.000
_cell.length_c   1.000
_cell.angle_alpha   90.00
_cell.angle_beta   90.00
_cell.angle_gamma   90.00
#
_symmetry.space_group_name_H-M   'P 1'
#
loop_
_entity.id
_entity.type
_entity.pdbx_description
1 polymer ?
#
loop_
_entity_poly.entity_id
_entity_poly.type
_entity_poly.pdbx_seq_one_letter_code
_entity_poly.pdbx_strand_id
1 'polypeptide(L)'
;MQDMINGLLIVLVPMVLGYLLKVNNKSYIIKINHIVMFLLYIILFLMGYLLGQLDDLEHKLPIIGTTALTLSAIILGSNMIGLMLYDRFNLAEPLKHHGKINSRWHSLIDSLKLSGTVVLGTICGFFFKSYLMLPTGINLYVLIVLIFFVGIQLRNNGISLKEALFNKRGFQTGIVFTFTSLLGGVIAAFVLAMPITQGLAFASGMGWYS
;
A
#
# COMPACT_ATOMS: atom_id res chain seq x y z
N MET A 1 -15.57 15.26 -8.41
CA MET A 1 -15.66 14.24 -9.48
C MET A 1 -14.44 14.29 -10.40
N GLN A 2 -13.99 15.48 -10.83
CA GLN A 2 -12.81 15.67 -11.69
C GLN A 2 -11.52 15.19 -11.00
N ASP A 3 -11.35 15.48 -9.72
CA ASP A 3 -10.17 15.06 -8.94
C ASP A 3 -10.08 13.55 -8.75
N MET A 4 -11.22 12.88 -8.58
CA MET A 4 -11.26 11.40 -8.52
C MET A 4 -10.85 10.77 -9.85
N ILE A 5 -11.31 11.32 -10.97
CA ILE A 5 -10.96 10.84 -12.31
C ILE A 5 -9.47 11.08 -12.58
N ASN A 6 -8.95 12.24 -12.20
CA ASN A 6 -7.52 12.56 -12.32
C ASN A 6 -6.66 11.62 -11.48
N GLY A 7 -7.05 11.36 -10.22
CA GLY A 7 -6.34 10.40 -9.36
C GLY A 7 -6.32 8.99 -9.95
N LEU A 8 -7.45 8.51 -10.48
CA LEU A 8 -7.56 7.22 -11.14
C LEU A 8 -6.66 7.15 -12.40
N LEU A 9 -6.67 8.20 -13.21
CA LEU A 9 -5.85 8.28 -14.43
C LEU A 9 -4.35 8.30 -14.11
N ILE A 10 -3.93 9.02 -13.06
CA ILE A 10 -2.53 9.08 -12.61
C ILE A 10 -2.00 7.69 -12.25
N VAL A 11 -2.85 6.80 -11.74
CA VAL A 11 -2.47 5.43 -11.38
C VAL A 11 -2.58 4.47 -12.57
N LEU A 12 -3.71 4.51 -13.29
CA LEU A 12 -3.99 3.54 -14.36
C LEU A 12 -3.15 3.75 -15.60
N VAL A 13 -2.93 5.01 -16.01
CA VAL A 13 -2.20 5.30 -17.26
C VAL A 13 -0.75 4.78 -17.22
N PRO A 14 0.06 5.09 -16.19
CA PRO A 14 1.42 4.54 -16.09
C PRO A 14 1.44 3.01 -16.01
N MET A 15 0.50 2.40 -15.28
CA MET A 15 0.40 0.95 -15.18
C MET A 15 0.12 0.30 -16.54
N VAL A 16 -0.83 0.84 -17.31
CA VAL A 16 -1.16 0.33 -18.65
C VAL A 16 0.01 0.54 -19.60
N LEU A 17 0.64 1.70 -19.60
CA LEU A 17 1.84 1.98 -20.40
C LEU A 17 2.97 1.00 -20.08
N GLY A 18 3.23 0.75 -18.80
CA GLY A 18 4.21 -0.25 -18.38
C GLY A 18 3.84 -1.65 -18.84
N TYR A 19 2.57 -2.03 -18.74
CA TYR A 19 2.08 -3.33 -19.17
C TYR A 19 2.21 -3.55 -20.68
N LEU A 20 2.15 -2.52 -21.51
CA LEU A 20 2.35 -2.63 -22.96
C LEU A 20 3.79 -3.02 -23.32
N LEU A 21 4.75 -2.75 -22.45
CA LEU A 21 6.16 -3.08 -22.66
C LEU A 21 6.43 -4.55 -22.31
N LYS A 22 6.66 -5.36 -23.32
CA LYS A 22 7.07 -6.76 -23.16
C LYS A 22 8.60 -6.86 -23.15
N VAL A 23 9.13 -7.34 -22.02
CA VAL A 23 10.58 -7.56 -21.84
C VAL A 23 10.86 -9.05 -21.93
N ASN A 24 11.51 -9.50 -23.00
CA ASN A 24 11.78 -10.93 -23.24
C ASN A 24 13.06 -11.44 -22.55
N ASN A 25 13.92 -10.54 -22.10
CA ASN A 25 15.22 -10.89 -21.55
C ASN A 25 15.13 -11.05 -20.03
N LYS A 26 15.43 -12.24 -19.51
CA LYS A 26 15.43 -12.57 -18.07
C LYS A 26 16.31 -11.63 -17.23
N SER A 27 17.43 -11.17 -17.77
CA SER A 27 18.34 -10.25 -17.07
C SER A 27 17.68 -8.88 -16.79
N TYR A 28 16.90 -8.37 -17.75
CA TYR A 28 16.16 -7.12 -17.56
C TYR A 28 15.01 -7.27 -16.55
N ILE A 29 14.33 -8.43 -16.51
CA ILE A 29 13.26 -8.69 -15.54
C ILE A 29 13.82 -8.64 -14.13
N ILE A 30 14.98 -9.23 -13.88
CA ILE A 30 15.65 -9.19 -12.58
C ILE A 30 16.01 -7.75 -12.20
N LYS A 31 16.53 -6.96 -13.14
CA LYS A 31 16.82 -5.54 -12.92
C LYS A 31 15.57 -4.74 -12.59
N ILE A 32 14.47 -4.97 -13.31
CA ILE A 32 13.18 -4.32 -13.04
C ILE A 32 12.69 -4.62 -11.64
N ASN A 33 12.79 -5.89 -11.18
CA ASN A 33 12.42 -6.24 -9.82
C ASN A 33 13.26 -5.49 -8.77
N HIS A 34 14.56 -5.33 -9.00
CA HIS A 34 15.42 -4.54 -8.10
C HIS A 34 15.04 -3.04 -8.13
N ILE A 35 14.72 -2.49 -9.31
CA ILE A 35 14.28 -1.09 -9.44
C ILE A 35 12.97 -0.88 -8.67
N VAL A 36 11.99 -1.77 -8.81
CA VAL A 36 10.73 -1.68 -8.07
C VAL A 36 10.97 -1.68 -6.56
N MET A 37 11.80 -2.60 -6.07
CA MET A 37 12.14 -2.65 -4.64
C MET A 37 12.87 -1.37 -4.18
N PHE A 38 13.79 -0.86 -4.99
CA PHE A 38 14.51 0.37 -4.70
C PHE A 38 13.57 1.59 -4.65
N LEU A 39 12.65 1.71 -5.61
CA LEU A 39 11.63 2.76 -5.63
C LEU A 39 10.70 2.68 -4.41
N LEU A 40 10.34 1.46 -3.97
CA LEU A 40 9.58 1.27 -2.73
C LEU A 40 10.33 1.84 -1.51
N TYR A 41 11.62 1.56 -1.38
CA TYR A 41 12.43 2.14 -0.30
C TYR A 41 12.50 3.67 -0.39
N ILE A 42 12.64 4.23 -1.60
CA ILE A 42 12.65 5.68 -1.79
C ILE A 42 11.31 6.29 -1.33
N ILE A 43 10.18 5.73 -1.75
CA ILE A 43 8.85 6.24 -1.36
C ILE A 43 8.68 6.20 0.15
N LEU A 44 9.00 5.07 0.79
CA LEU A 44 8.91 4.92 2.23
C LEU A 44 9.82 5.88 2.97
N PHE A 45 11.05 6.08 2.48
CA PHE A 45 11.97 7.07 3.03
C PHE A 45 11.42 8.49 2.91
N LEU A 46 10.91 8.87 1.74
CA LEU A 46 10.33 10.20 1.50
C LEU A 46 9.11 10.45 2.39
N MET A 47 8.27 9.43 2.60
CA MET A 47 7.14 9.54 3.52
C MET A 47 7.59 9.76 4.95
N GLY A 48 8.56 8.97 5.40
CA GLY A 48 9.18 9.18 6.71
C GLY A 48 9.78 10.57 6.83
N TYR A 49 10.51 11.02 5.80
CA TYR A 49 11.13 12.34 5.77
C TYR A 49 10.10 13.47 5.92
N LEU A 50 9.00 13.40 5.19
CA LEU A 50 7.90 14.38 5.32
C LEU A 50 7.24 14.33 6.69
N LEU A 51 7.08 13.14 7.27
CA LEU A 51 6.60 13.00 8.64
C LEU A 51 7.54 13.68 9.63
N GLY A 52 8.85 13.52 9.45
CA GLY A 52 9.88 14.15 10.29
C GLY A 52 9.89 15.69 10.22
N GLN A 53 9.38 16.26 9.12
CA GLN A 53 9.28 17.72 8.94
C GLN A 53 8.07 18.36 9.63
N LEU A 54 7.14 17.60 10.16
CA LEU A 54 5.96 18.13 10.86
C LEU A 54 6.40 18.97 12.08
N ASP A 55 5.70 20.09 12.26
CA ASP A 55 5.86 20.91 13.46
C ASP A 55 5.30 20.18 14.68
N ASP A 56 5.98 20.29 15.80
CA ASP A 56 5.63 19.66 17.09
C ASP A 56 5.54 18.13 17.00
N LEU A 57 6.43 17.52 16.20
CA LEU A 57 6.45 16.07 15.99
C LEU A 57 6.52 15.29 17.32
N GLU A 58 7.33 15.78 18.27
CA GLU A 58 7.49 15.12 19.59
C GLU A 58 6.16 14.94 20.32
N HIS A 59 5.28 15.95 20.27
CA HIS A 59 3.95 15.89 20.89
C HIS A 59 2.93 15.15 20.03
N LYS A 60 3.04 15.25 18.73
CA LYS A 60 2.08 14.63 17.79
C LYS A 60 2.36 13.14 17.53
N LEU A 61 3.63 12.72 17.60
CA LEU A 61 4.04 11.35 17.26
C LEU A 61 3.35 10.28 18.12
N PRO A 62 3.25 10.42 19.46
CA PRO A 62 2.52 9.45 20.27
C PRO A 62 1.03 9.37 19.89
N ILE A 63 0.40 10.51 19.63
CA ILE A 63 -1.02 10.59 19.26
C ILE A 63 -1.24 9.96 17.88
N ILE A 64 -0.42 10.31 16.89
CA ILE A 64 -0.47 9.72 15.55
C ILE A 64 -0.21 8.22 15.63
N GLY A 65 0.81 7.80 16.38
CA GLY A 65 1.19 6.40 16.53
C GLY A 65 0.09 5.55 17.18
N THR A 66 -0.48 6.00 18.27
CA THR A 66 -1.58 5.29 18.95
C THR A 66 -2.83 5.22 18.07
N THR A 67 -3.20 6.33 17.42
CA THR A 67 -4.32 6.38 16.48
C THR A 67 -4.11 5.44 15.31
N ALA A 68 -2.93 5.46 14.69
CA ALA A 68 -2.60 4.59 13.56
C ALA A 68 -2.59 3.11 13.95
N LEU A 69 -2.02 2.76 15.11
CA LEU A 69 -2.02 1.38 15.62
C LEU A 69 -3.45 0.88 15.88
N THR A 70 -4.28 1.70 16.52
CA THR A 70 -5.68 1.35 16.81
C THR A 70 -6.49 1.18 15.53
N LEU A 71 -6.39 2.13 14.58
CA LEU A 71 -7.01 2.04 13.26
C LEU A 71 -6.57 0.77 12.53
N SER A 72 -5.27 0.52 12.47
CA SER A 72 -4.73 -0.66 11.78
C SER A 72 -5.21 -1.96 12.43
N ALA A 73 -5.19 -2.06 13.75
CA ALA A 73 -5.64 -3.26 14.45
C ALA A 73 -7.13 -3.56 14.21
N ILE A 74 -7.98 -2.53 14.26
CA ILE A 74 -9.43 -2.69 14.06
C ILE A 74 -9.74 -3.02 12.60
N ILE A 75 -9.15 -2.31 11.63
CA ILE A 75 -9.39 -2.55 10.22
C ILE A 75 -8.87 -3.92 9.79
N LEU A 76 -7.64 -4.28 10.17
CA LEU A 76 -7.07 -5.60 9.89
C LEU A 76 -7.88 -6.72 10.56
N GLY A 77 -8.29 -6.53 11.81
CA GLY A 77 -9.15 -7.48 12.53
C GLY A 77 -10.49 -7.68 11.82
N SER A 78 -11.15 -6.59 11.40
CA SER A 78 -12.41 -6.64 10.64
C SER A 78 -12.23 -7.37 9.31
N ASN A 79 -11.15 -7.11 8.59
CA ASN A 79 -10.84 -7.78 7.33
C ASN A 79 -10.56 -9.26 7.53
N MET A 80 -9.80 -9.62 8.57
CA MET A 80 -9.52 -11.01 8.90
C MET A 80 -10.80 -11.77 9.21
N ILE A 81 -11.66 -11.21 10.06
CA ILE A 81 -12.96 -11.82 10.39
C ILE A 81 -13.83 -11.93 9.16
N GLY A 82 -13.94 -10.87 8.37
CA GLY A 82 -14.78 -10.87 7.16
C GLY A 82 -14.31 -11.87 6.11
N LEU A 83 -13.02 -11.99 5.87
CA LEU A 83 -12.47 -12.97 4.93
C LEU A 83 -12.61 -14.41 5.46
N MET A 84 -12.42 -14.64 6.76
CA MET A 84 -12.67 -15.95 7.36
C MET A 84 -14.13 -16.38 7.24
N LEU A 85 -15.08 -15.46 7.45
CA LEU A 85 -16.50 -15.72 7.24
C LEU A 85 -16.81 -16.00 5.78
N TYR A 86 -16.26 -15.22 4.87
CA TYR A 86 -16.41 -15.42 3.43
C TYR A 86 -15.90 -16.79 2.99
N ASP A 87 -14.71 -17.20 3.43
CA ASP A 87 -14.14 -18.52 3.10
C ASP A 87 -14.98 -19.67 3.69
N ARG A 88 -15.57 -19.48 4.88
CA ARG A 88 -16.44 -20.49 5.51
C ARG A 88 -17.75 -20.71 4.74
N PHE A 89 -18.32 -19.65 4.15
CA PHE A 89 -19.55 -19.73 3.38
C PHE A 89 -19.33 -20.13 1.91
N ASN A 90 -18.18 -19.79 1.36
CA ASN A 90 -17.79 -20.24 0.02
C ASN A 90 -16.88 -21.47 0.19
N LEU A 91 -17.44 -22.66 0.00
CA LEU A 91 -16.71 -23.95 -0.10
C LEU A 91 -15.84 -23.97 -1.38
N ALA A 92 -14.99 -22.99 -1.54
CA ALA A 92 -14.11 -22.89 -2.68
C ALA A 92 -12.91 -23.82 -2.47
N GLU A 93 -12.56 -24.58 -3.50
CA GLU A 93 -11.36 -25.43 -3.50
C GLU A 93 -10.15 -24.63 -3.00
N PRO A 94 -9.35 -25.22 -2.10
CA PRO A 94 -8.17 -24.56 -1.58
C PRO A 94 -7.26 -24.16 -2.76
N LEU A 95 -6.87 -22.89 -2.81
CA LEU A 95 -5.90 -22.42 -3.79
C LEU A 95 -4.64 -23.28 -3.68
N LYS A 96 -4.28 -23.98 -4.77
CA LYS A 96 -2.99 -24.65 -4.85
C LYS A 96 -1.92 -23.59 -4.63
N HIS A 97 -1.31 -23.60 -3.46
CA HIS A 97 -0.20 -22.73 -3.14
C HIS A 97 0.98 -23.08 -4.06
N HIS A 98 1.18 -22.28 -5.10
CA HIS A 98 2.34 -22.35 -5.97
C HIS A 98 3.48 -21.44 -5.49
N GLY A 99 3.44 -20.98 -4.26
CA GLY A 99 4.49 -20.16 -3.66
C GLY A 99 5.34 -20.98 -2.70
N LYS A 100 6.67 -20.93 -2.87
CA LYS A 100 7.61 -21.35 -1.83
C LYS A 100 7.27 -20.55 -0.57
N ILE A 101 6.90 -21.23 0.51
CA ILE A 101 6.75 -20.62 1.83
C ILE A 101 8.13 -20.14 2.24
N ASN A 102 8.43 -18.87 2.01
CA ASN A 102 9.63 -18.27 2.56
C ASN A 102 9.58 -18.42 4.08
N SER A 103 10.70 -18.79 4.69
CA SER A 103 10.81 -18.91 6.15
C SER A 103 10.18 -17.66 6.81
N ARG A 104 9.36 -17.87 7.84
CA ARG A 104 8.71 -16.79 8.60
C ARG A 104 9.68 -15.68 9.01
N TRP A 105 10.91 -16.05 9.31
CA TRP A 105 12.00 -15.14 9.67
C TRP A 105 12.39 -14.18 8.52
N HIS A 106 12.44 -14.66 7.27
CA HIS A 106 12.72 -13.80 6.11
C HIS A 106 11.64 -12.74 5.91
N SER A 107 10.37 -13.12 6.04
CA SER A 107 9.26 -12.16 5.91
C SER A 107 9.27 -11.11 7.03
N LEU A 108 9.64 -11.49 8.26
CA LEU A 108 9.80 -10.55 9.37
C LEU A 108 10.95 -9.58 9.13
N ILE A 109 12.09 -10.08 8.66
CA ILE A 109 13.27 -9.24 8.36
C ILE A 109 12.95 -8.24 7.24
N ASP A 110 12.25 -8.67 6.20
CA ASP A 110 11.86 -7.79 5.10
C ASP A 110 10.87 -6.71 5.56
N SER A 111 9.91 -7.06 6.41
CA SER A 111 9.00 -6.08 7.03
C SER A 111 9.75 -5.08 7.92
N LEU A 112 10.73 -5.55 8.70
CA LEU A 112 11.57 -4.68 9.54
C LEU A 112 12.44 -3.72 8.70
N LYS A 113 12.96 -4.16 7.57
CA LYS A 113 13.70 -3.28 6.65
C LYS A 113 12.81 -2.16 6.10
N LEU A 114 11.59 -2.50 5.67
CA LEU A 114 10.63 -1.51 5.17
C LEU A 114 10.25 -0.49 6.25
N SER A 115 9.89 -0.96 7.45
CA SER A 115 9.58 -0.09 8.58
C SER A 115 10.79 0.74 9.02
N GLY A 116 11.98 0.15 9.04
CA GLY A 116 13.24 0.82 9.35
C GLY A 116 13.55 1.97 8.38
N THR A 117 13.19 1.82 7.10
CA THR A 117 13.37 2.88 6.10
C THR A 117 12.50 4.10 6.41
N VAL A 118 11.26 3.90 6.86
CA VAL A 118 10.38 5.00 7.29
C VAL A 118 10.96 5.70 8.51
N VAL A 119 11.41 4.95 9.51
CA VAL A 119 12.03 5.50 10.73
C VAL A 119 13.28 6.31 10.39
N LEU A 120 14.16 5.78 9.53
CA LEU A 120 15.34 6.52 9.05
C LEU A 120 14.94 7.81 8.32
N GLY A 121 13.93 7.75 7.46
CA GLY A 121 13.39 8.93 6.79
C GLY A 121 12.90 9.97 7.80
N THR A 122 12.14 9.55 8.83
CA THR A 122 11.63 10.44 9.87
C THR A 122 12.76 11.11 10.67
N ILE A 123 13.76 10.36 11.04
CA ILE A 123 14.95 10.90 11.73
C ILE A 123 15.67 11.92 10.83
N CYS A 124 15.92 11.58 9.57
CA CYS A 124 16.53 12.49 8.62
C CYS A 124 15.67 13.75 8.43
N GLY A 125 14.35 13.62 8.27
CA GLY A 125 13.43 14.74 8.12
C GLY A 125 13.46 15.69 9.32
N PHE A 126 13.53 15.14 10.53
CA PHE A 126 13.62 15.90 11.77
C PHE A 126 14.93 16.72 11.86
N PHE A 127 16.07 16.10 11.57
CA PHE A 127 17.36 16.77 11.65
C PHE A 127 17.62 17.75 10.50
N PHE A 128 17.15 17.45 9.29
CA PHE A 128 17.38 18.26 8.10
C PHE A 128 16.23 19.21 7.74
N LYS A 129 15.24 19.36 8.60
CA LYS A 129 14.07 20.24 8.40
C LYS A 129 14.46 21.65 7.94
N SER A 130 15.52 22.23 8.51
CA SER A 130 15.96 23.59 8.21
C SER A 130 16.78 23.72 6.93
N TYR A 131 17.32 22.63 6.40
CA TYR A 131 18.27 22.66 5.28
C TYR A 131 17.67 22.21 3.96
N LEU A 132 16.71 21.29 3.99
CA LEU A 132 16.18 20.67 2.79
C LEU A 132 14.65 20.56 2.87
N MET A 133 13.96 21.51 2.25
CA MET A 133 12.53 21.38 2.00
C MET A 133 12.33 20.66 0.69
N LEU A 134 11.75 19.46 0.76
CA LEU A 134 11.38 18.72 -0.44
C LEU A 134 10.18 19.38 -1.14
N PRO A 135 10.18 19.44 -2.49
CA PRO A 135 9.03 19.95 -3.23
C PRO A 135 7.79 19.13 -2.90
N THR A 136 6.68 19.84 -2.71
CA THR A 136 5.35 19.20 -2.55
C THR A 136 5.05 18.38 -3.79
N GLY A 137 4.71 17.09 -3.59
CA GLY A 137 4.34 16.20 -4.69
C GLY A 137 5.48 15.33 -5.25
N ILE A 138 6.71 15.41 -4.74
CA ILE A 138 7.80 14.52 -5.18
C ILE A 138 7.41 13.04 -5.05
N ASN A 139 6.64 12.70 -4.01
CA ASN A 139 6.14 11.35 -3.79
C ASN A 139 5.27 10.86 -4.96
N LEU A 140 4.48 11.76 -5.55
CA LEU A 140 3.60 11.43 -6.67
C LEU A 140 4.43 11.02 -7.91
N TYR A 141 5.51 11.74 -8.20
CA TYR A 141 6.38 11.40 -9.34
C TYR A 141 7.07 10.06 -9.15
N VAL A 142 7.60 9.80 -7.94
CA VAL A 142 8.21 8.50 -7.64
C VAL A 142 7.18 7.39 -7.71
N LEU A 143 5.95 7.63 -7.25
CA LEU A 143 4.84 6.70 -7.33
C LEU A 143 4.47 6.37 -8.79
N ILE A 144 4.36 7.37 -9.66
CA ILE A 144 4.07 7.18 -11.09
C ILE A 144 5.12 6.26 -11.73
N VAL A 145 6.40 6.52 -11.44
CA VAL A 145 7.50 5.69 -11.94
C VAL A 145 7.42 4.26 -11.38
N LEU A 146 7.12 4.11 -10.10
CA LEU A 146 6.93 2.79 -9.48
C LEU A 146 5.81 2.01 -10.16
N ILE A 147 4.64 2.63 -10.32
CA ILE A 147 3.46 1.99 -10.94
C ILE A 147 3.75 1.58 -12.38
N PHE A 148 4.50 2.40 -13.12
CA PHE A 148 4.95 2.06 -14.46
C PHE A 148 5.79 0.77 -14.47
N PHE A 149 6.79 0.65 -13.59
CA PHE A 149 7.60 -0.58 -13.48
C PHE A 149 6.80 -1.78 -12.98
N VAL A 150 5.84 -1.58 -12.08
CA VAL A 150 4.89 -2.62 -11.67
C VAL A 150 4.05 -3.11 -12.85
N GLY A 151 3.64 -2.21 -13.75
CA GLY A 151 2.96 -2.57 -15.00
C GLY A 151 3.81 -3.52 -15.87
N ILE A 152 5.09 -3.22 -16.03
CA ILE A 152 6.04 -4.08 -16.76
C ILE A 152 6.17 -5.45 -16.06
N GLN A 153 6.29 -5.45 -14.74
CA GLN A 153 6.40 -6.67 -13.94
C GLN A 153 5.15 -7.55 -14.09
N LEU A 154 3.96 -6.97 -14.05
CA LEU A 154 2.69 -7.67 -14.22
C LEU A 154 2.65 -8.40 -15.59
N ARG A 155 3.07 -7.72 -16.65
CA ARG A 155 3.15 -8.31 -18.00
C ARG A 155 4.11 -9.49 -18.07
N ASN A 156 5.28 -9.34 -17.45
CA ASN A 156 6.33 -10.37 -17.51
C ASN A 156 6.05 -11.58 -16.61
N ASN A 157 5.24 -11.43 -15.59
CA ASN A 157 4.76 -12.54 -14.77
C ASN A 157 3.68 -13.40 -15.47
N GLY A 158 3.33 -13.08 -16.71
CA GLY A 158 2.36 -13.83 -17.50
C GLY A 158 0.90 -13.61 -17.06
N ILE A 159 0.65 -12.64 -16.19
CA ILE A 159 -0.70 -12.30 -15.74
C ILE A 159 -1.36 -11.47 -16.84
N SER A 160 -2.41 -11.99 -17.47
CA SER A 160 -3.17 -11.21 -18.42
C SER A 160 -3.99 -10.14 -17.69
N LEU A 161 -4.06 -8.92 -18.24
CA LEU A 161 -4.91 -7.85 -17.68
C LEU A 161 -6.36 -8.30 -17.54
N LYS A 162 -6.83 -9.13 -18.47
CA LYS A 162 -8.17 -9.70 -18.44
C LYS A 162 -8.34 -10.63 -17.21
N GLU A 163 -7.38 -11.51 -16.94
CA GLU A 163 -7.40 -12.37 -15.76
C GLU A 163 -7.27 -11.59 -14.46
N ALA A 164 -6.42 -10.56 -14.44
CA ALA A 164 -6.25 -9.70 -13.27
C ALA A 164 -7.53 -8.90 -12.93
N LEU A 165 -8.19 -8.33 -13.96
CA LEU A 165 -9.37 -7.48 -13.78
C LEU A 165 -10.68 -8.27 -13.68
N PHE A 166 -10.80 -9.40 -14.39
CA PHE A 166 -12.04 -10.19 -14.49
C PHE A 166 -11.97 -11.52 -13.74
N ASN A 167 -11.02 -11.69 -12.83
CA ASN A 167 -11.01 -12.82 -11.93
C ASN A 167 -12.21 -12.73 -10.97
N LYS A 168 -13.24 -13.52 -11.22
CA LYS A 168 -14.48 -13.53 -10.42
C LYS A 168 -14.21 -13.68 -8.92
N ARG A 169 -13.27 -14.56 -8.55
CA ARG A 169 -12.92 -14.80 -7.15
C ARG A 169 -12.18 -13.60 -6.56
N GLY A 170 -11.21 -13.05 -7.29
CA GLY A 170 -10.50 -11.83 -6.88
C GLY A 170 -11.44 -10.64 -6.72
N PHE A 171 -12.41 -10.49 -7.63
CA PHE A 171 -13.42 -9.45 -7.55
C PHE A 171 -14.34 -9.61 -6.34
N GLN A 172 -14.83 -10.82 -6.08
CA GLN A 172 -15.65 -11.11 -4.90
C GLN A 172 -14.89 -10.86 -3.60
N THR A 173 -13.65 -11.35 -3.50
CA THR A 173 -12.79 -11.11 -2.34
C THR A 173 -12.53 -9.62 -2.16
N GLY A 174 -12.30 -8.88 -3.25
CA GLY A 174 -12.13 -7.43 -3.23
C GLY A 174 -13.35 -6.69 -2.69
N ILE A 175 -14.56 -7.09 -3.08
CA ILE A 175 -15.80 -6.50 -2.55
C ILE A 175 -15.92 -6.77 -1.04
N VAL A 176 -15.70 -8.01 -0.61
CA VAL A 176 -15.74 -8.38 0.81
C VAL A 176 -14.72 -7.58 1.60
N PHE A 177 -13.49 -7.51 1.12
CA PHE A 177 -12.42 -6.75 1.74
C PHE A 177 -12.76 -5.25 1.85
N THR A 178 -13.29 -4.65 0.79
CA THR A 178 -13.73 -3.25 0.79
C THR A 178 -14.81 -3.02 1.85
N PHE A 179 -15.84 -3.86 1.86
CA PHE A 179 -16.94 -3.73 2.79
C PHE A 179 -16.49 -3.91 4.25
N THR A 180 -15.67 -4.92 4.52
CA THR A 180 -15.13 -5.15 5.87
C THR A 180 -14.15 -4.08 6.32
N SER A 181 -13.36 -3.50 5.41
CA SER A 181 -12.53 -2.34 5.71
C SER A 181 -13.35 -1.14 6.14
N LEU A 182 -14.42 -0.81 5.39
CA LEU A 182 -15.30 0.30 5.72
C LEU A 182 -16.02 0.09 7.06
N LEU A 183 -16.49 -1.13 7.33
CA LEU A 183 -17.05 -1.48 8.65
C LEU A 183 -16.01 -1.30 9.76
N GLY A 184 -14.77 -1.76 9.53
CA GLY A 184 -13.67 -1.55 10.45
C GLY A 184 -13.39 -0.06 10.70
N GLY A 185 -13.47 0.77 9.67
CA GLY A 185 -13.33 2.22 9.77
C GLY A 185 -14.42 2.88 10.64
N VAL A 186 -15.66 2.44 10.51
CA VAL A 186 -16.77 2.90 11.36
C VAL A 186 -16.53 2.49 12.82
N ILE A 187 -16.16 1.23 13.07
CA ILE A 187 -15.87 0.75 14.41
C ILE A 187 -14.70 1.54 15.04
N ALA A 188 -13.64 1.77 14.25
CA ALA A 188 -12.50 2.55 14.70
C ALA A 188 -12.87 4.01 15.01
N ALA A 189 -13.78 4.61 14.25
CA ALA A 189 -14.28 5.96 14.53
C ALA A 189 -14.97 6.05 15.88
N PHE A 190 -15.78 5.06 16.26
CA PHE A 190 -16.41 5.00 17.58
C PHE A 190 -15.38 4.79 18.69
N VAL A 191 -14.39 3.90 18.49
CA VAL A 191 -13.36 3.61 19.51
C VAL A 191 -12.46 4.82 19.75
N LEU A 192 -12.12 5.56 18.70
CA LEU A 192 -11.22 6.72 18.77
C LEU A 192 -11.97 8.05 19.00
N ALA A 193 -13.32 7.99 19.20
CA ALA A 193 -14.16 9.16 19.38
C ALA A 193 -13.97 10.23 18.29
N MET A 194 -13.75 9.79 17.02
CA MET A 194 -13.60 10.66 15.86
C MET A 194 -14.85 10.63 14.99
N PRO A 195 -15.06 11.64 14.12
CA PRO A 195 -16.16 11.63 13.15
C PRO A 195 -16.12 10.37 12.27
N ILE A 196 -17.29 9.77 12.00
CA ILE A 196 -17.42 8.56 11.16
C ILE A 196 -16.80 8.80 9.76
N THR A 197 -16.96 10.01 9.23
CA THR A 197 -16.35 10.40 7.94
C THR A 197 -14.83 10.27 7.92
N GLN A 198 -14.15 10.59 9.03
CA GLN A 198 -12.71 10.41 9.16
C GLN A 198 -12.33 8.92 9.23
N GLY A 199 -13.06 8.13 10.02
CA GLY A 199 -12.83 6.68 10.09
C GLY A 199 -13.02 6.00 8.74
N LEU A 200 -14.07 6.38 7.99
CA LEU A 200 -14.30 5.91 6.62
C LEU A 200 -13.20 6.38 5.65
N ALA A 201 -12.72 7.62 5.77
CA ALA A 201 -11.63 8.13 4.94
C ALA A 201 -10.34 7.31 5.15
N PHE A 202 -9.97 7.03 6.39
CA PHE A 202 -8.81 6.19 6.70
C PHE A 202 -8.98 4.75 6.18
N ALA A 203 -10.18 4.18 6.33
CA ALA A 203 -10.46 2.82 5.88
C ALA A 203 -10.52 2.71 4.36
N SER A 204 -10.98 3.75 3.65
CA SER A 204 -11.06 3.76 2.18
C SER A 204 -9.70 3.77 1.51
N GLY A 205 -8.64 4.20 2.20
CA GLY A 205 -7.27 4.09 1.73
C GLY A 205 -6.79 2.65 1.54
N MET A 206 -7.43 1.66 2.17
CA MET A 206 -7.18 0.22 2.00
C MET A 206 -5.69 -0.16 2.01
N GLY A 207 -4.91 0.50 2.85
CA GLY A 207 -3.47 0.33 2.89
C GLY A 207 -2.71 1.10 1.81
N TRP A 208 -3.42 1.85 0.98
CA TRP A 208 -2.83 2.81 0.06
C TRP A 208 -2.82 4.19 0.72
N TYR A 209 -1.68 4.83 0.68
CA TYR A 209 -1.60 6.20 1.17
C TYR A 209 -2.03 7.19 0.09
N SER A 210 -2.86 8.10 0.42
CA SER A 210 -3.26 9.24 -0.41
C SER A 210 -2.94 10.53 0.33
#